data_7ca9f4f401ac50157751516560b3dd5e
#
_entry.id   7ca9f4f401ac50157751516560b3dd5e
#
_cell.length_a   1.000
_cell.length_b   1.000
_cell.length_c   1.000
_cell.angle_alpha   90.00
_cell.angle_beta   90.00
_cell.angle_gamma   90.00
#
_symmetry.space_group_name_H-M   'P 1'
#
loop_
_entity.id
_entity.type
_entity.pdbx_description
1 polymer ?
#
loop_
_entity_poly.entity_id
_entity_poly.type
_entity_poly.pdbx_seq_one_letter_code
_entity_poly.pdbx_strand_id
1 'polypeptide(L)'
;MSVKHPQFEQAELLYDMGRYGESRERVARCIAETPDDPHALLLLARCLIAEERPAEGIAAADAALTYAPDFAFGHYIRGVALRRQGRPHDAEEAMRETIRLDPHYWAPRAVRAELMPFVRDRFPGGDAAAVVEGLAEAQEAVRLGPDEPRAWEALYKLARFNWRPDLADEAVRQLLRIDPTNTLAVTTATEEEAAKPGTSVAQAADLYAGGLAAAPDANWLRRDLDKAVYRMLRGTRWLALLCLVMAVVVVDVFPTDGEEAKELPVHLGTRLWALALMAAVWGFGALRRYQRLRTGAQLTVRALVRRLLWPRVVLGQALLATLCALLIVLVPWTDRTVPQVLFWLGLVPNLLSITHDRNKV
;
A
#
# COMPACT_ATOMS: atom_id res chain seq x y z
N MET A 1 7.69 47.40 -7.44
CA MET A 1 6.61 46.38 -7.36
C MET A 1 5.91 46.39 -8.73
N SER A 2 6.24 45.44 -9.59
CA SER A 2 5.52 45.28 -10.86
C SER A 2 4.12 44.75 -10.52
N VAL A 3 3.09 45.46 -10.94
CA VAL A 3 1.69 45.03 -10.79
C VAL A 3 1.55 43.75 -11.63
N LYS A 4 1.43 42.60 -11.00
CA LYS A 4 1.20 41.34 -11.72
C LYS A 4 -0.05 41.51 -12.59
N HIS A 5 0.05 41.11 -13.83
CA HIS A 5 -1.06 41.22 -14.80
C HIS A 5 -2.23 40.35 -14.27
N PRO A 6 -3.49 40.85 -14.22
CA PRO A 6 -4.63 40.10 -13.65
C PRO A 6 -4.85 38.70 -14.27
N GLN A 7 -4.50 38.54 -15.54
CA GLN A 7 -4.58 37.24 -16.23
C GLN A 7 -3.50 36.25 -15.75
N PHE A 8 -2.33 36.76 -15.32
CA PHE A 8 -1.26 35.92 -14.76
C PHE A 8 -1.68 35.38 -13.41
N GLU A 9 -2.24 36.18 -12.52
CA GLU A 9 -2.75 35.71 -11.21
C GLU A 9 -3.86 34.65 -11.40
N GLN A 10 -4.75 34.86 -12.37
CA GLN A 10 -5.77 33.83 -12.68
C GLN A 10 -5.15 32.54 -13.24
N ALA A 11 -4.07 32.61 -14.01
CA ALA A 11 -3.36 31.45 -14.52
C ALA A 11 -2.67 30.69 -13.36
N GLU A 12 -2.05 31.39 -12.39
CA GLU A 12 -1.47 30.79 -11.20
C GLU A 12 -2.56 30.04 -10.39
N LEU A 13 -3.70 30.67 -10.14
CA LEU A 13 -4.83 30.03 -9.44
C LEU A 13 -5.33 28.75 -10.14
N LEU A 14 -5.46 28.79 -11.47
CA LEU A 14 -5.85 27.61 -12.24
C LEU A 14 -4.82 26.49 -12.14
N TYR A 15 -3.54 26.83 -12.13
CA TYR A 15 -2.46 25.88 -11.93
C TYR A 15 -2.57 25.21 -10.55
N ASP A 16 -2.77 26.00 -9.50
CA ASP A 16 -2.90 25.50 -8.12
C ASP A 16 -4.16 24.64 -7.93
N MET A 17 -5.20 24.87 -8.70
CA MET A 17 -6.41 24.03 -8.77
C MET A 17 -6.23 22.76 -9.61
N GLY A 18 -5.04 22.50 -10.19
CA GLY A 18 -4.78 21.36 -11.06
C GLY A 18 -5.34 21.49 -12.48
N ARG A 19 -5.86 22.66 -12.86
CA ARG A 19 -6.45 22.94 -14.19
C ARG A 19 -5.38 23.41 -15.17
N TYR A 20 -4.39 22.54 -15.40
CA TYR A 20 -3.14 22.90 -16.11
C TYR A 20 -3.38 23.38 -17.54
N GLY A 21 -4.29 22.75 -18.30
CA GLY A 21 -4.62 23.16 -19.67
C GLY A 21 -5.18 24.57 -19.75
N GLU A 22 -6.09 24.93 -18.84
CA GLU A 22 -6.68 26.27 -18.80
C GLU A 22 -5.67 27.32 -18.30
N SER A 23 -4.84 26.97 -17.34
CA SER A 23 -3.72 27.79 -16.91
C SER A 23 -2.78 28.10 -18.08
N ARG A 24 -2.41 27.08 -18.87
CA ARG A 24 -1.56 27.18 -20.03
C ARG A 24 -2.15 28.11 -21.11
N GLU A 25 -3.45 28.02 -21.38
CA GLU A 25 -4.11 28.91 -22.35
C GLU A 25 -4.09 30.37 -21.90
N ARG A 26 -4.26 30.63 -20.59
CA ARG A 26 -4.21 31.98 -20.05
C ARG A 26 -2.80 32.56 -20.06
N VAL A 27 -1.81 31.75 -19.61
CA VAL A 27 -0.42 32.22 -19.60
C VAL A 27 0.10 32.45 -21.02
N ALA A 28 -0.37 31.69 -22.02
CA ALA A 28 -0.02 31.91 -23.41
C ALA A 28 -0.49 33.31 -23.91
N ARG A 29 -1.62 33.81 -23.41
CA ARG A 29 -2.07 35.20 -23.71
C ARG A 29 -1.16 36.22 -23.04
N CYS A 30 -0.75 36.01 -21.81
CA CYS A 30 0.21 36.88 -21.13
C CYS A 30 1.54 36.95 -21.89
N ILE A 31 2.03 35.81 -22.38
CA ILE A 31 3.26 35.76 -23.20
C ILE A 31 3.08 36.44 -24.54
N ALA A 32 1.87 36.41 -25.16
CA ALA A 32 1.60 37.13 -26.40
C ALA A 32 1.65 38.65 -26.20
N GLU A 33 1.29 39.17 -25.03
CA GLU A 33 1.37 40.58 -24.66
C GLU A 33 2.79 40.99 -24.19
N THR A 34 3.46 40.09 -23.45
CA THR A 34 4.81 40.32 -22.88
C THR A 34 5.68 39.08 -23.11
N PRO A 35 6.31 38.91 -24.28
CA PRO A 35 7.06 37.71 -24.65
C PRO A 35 8.33 37.47 -23.82
N ASP A 36 8.84 38.50 -23.17
CA ASP A 36 10.07 38.54 -22.38
C ASP A 36 9.84 38.42 -20.87
N ASP A 37 8.59 38.18 -20.45
CA ASP A 37 8.30 37.94 -19.04
C ASP A 37 8.75 36.52 -18.58
N PRO A 38 9.83 36.42 -17.78
CA PRO A 38 10.35 35.12 -17.34
C PRO A 38 9.37 34.39 -16.40
N HIS A 39 8.53 35.11 -15.65
CA HIS A 39 7.54 34.50 -14.78
C HIS A 39 6.43 33.80 -15.57
N ALA A 40 5.94 34.42 -16.64
CA ALA A 40 4.95 33.82 -17.52
C ALA A 40 5.50 32.59 -18.25
N LEU A 41 6.75 32.69 -18.76
CA LEU A 41 7.43 31.55 -19.40
C LEU A 41 7.64 30.35 -18.39
N LEU A 42 7.98 30.65 -17.15
CA LEU A 42 8.13 29.59 -16.13
C LEU A 42 6.79 28.99 -15.71
N LEU A 43 5.71 29.75 -15.64
CA LEU A 43 4.38 29.20 -15.40
C LEU A 43 3.94 28.31 -16.57
N LEU A 44 4.24 28.68 -17.81
CA LEU A 44 4.04 27.83 -18.98
C LEU A 44 4.83 26.51 -18.84
N ALA A 45 6.12 26.58 -18.47
CA ALA A 45 6.95 25.42 -18.24
C ALA A 45 6.35 24.49 -17.17
N ARG A 46 5.87 25.05 -16.05
CA ARG A 46 5.20 24.28 -14.98
C ARG A 46 3.94 23.57 -15.49
N CYS A 47 3.11 24.26 -16.26
CA CYS A 47 1.92 23.66 -16.88
C CYS A 47 2.28 22.48 -17.78
N LEU A 48 3.27 22.65 -18.65
CA LEU A 48 3.74 21.63 -19.59
C LEU A 48 4.32 20.41 -18.88
N ILE A 49 5.07 20.61 -17.81
CA ILE A 49 5.59 19.54 -16.97
C ILE A 49 4.45 18.76 -16.32
N ALA A 50 3.41 19.44 -15.84
CA ALA A 50 2.24 18.84 -15.22
C ALA A 50 1.36 18.06 -16.23
N GLU A 51 1.35 18.51 -17.51
CA GLU A 51 0.70 17.83 -18.64
C GLU A 51 1.54 16.67 -19.21
N GLU A 52 2.63 16.26 -18.54
CA GLU A 52 3.55 15.21 -19.00
C GLU A 52 4.27 15.51 -20.34
N ARG A 53 4.53 16.79 -20.60
CA ARG A 53 5.25 17.33 -21.79
C ARG A 53 6.60 17.95 -21.39
N PRO A 54 7.53 17.20 -20.78
CA PRO A 54 8.73 17.77 -20.20
C PRO A 54 9.68 18.41 -21.22
N ALA A 55 9.72 17.92 -22.46
CA ALA A 55 10.58 18.50 -23.49
C ALA A 55 10.18 19.94 -23.83
N GLU A 56 8.89 20.22 -23.94
CA GLU A 56 8.38 21.56 -24.16
C GLU A 56 8.52 22.44 -22.90
N GLY A 57 8.38 21.83 -21.71
CA GLY A 57 8.66 22.47 -20.44
C GLY A 57 10.11 22.95 -20.31
N ILE A 58 11.08 22.17 -20.80
CA ILE A 58 12.50 22.54 -20.86
C ILE A 58 12.66 23.76 -21.78
N ALA A 59 12.09 23.73 -22.99
CA ALA A 59 12.19 24.84 -23.95
C ALA A 59 11.62 26.14 -23.37
N ALA A 60 10.49 26.08 -22.68
CA ALA A 60 9.89 27.25 -22.02
C ALA A 60 10.74 27.77 -20.86
N ALA A 61 11.36 26.88 -20.05
CA ALA A 61 12.28 27.26 -18.99
C ALA A 61 13.59 27.86 -19.53
N ASP A 62 14.14 27.30 -20.62
CA ASP A 62 15.32 27.85 -21.31
C ASP A 62 15.03 29.23 -21.89
N ALA A 63 13.84 29.46 -22.46
CA ALA A 63 13.39 30.77 -22.91
C ALA A 63 13.33 31.79 -21.75
N ALA A 64 12.79 31.40 -20.59
CA ALA A 64 12.78 32.25 -19.40
C ALA A 64 14.19 32.62 -18.94
N LEU A 65 15.11 31.65 -18.92
CA LEU A 65 16.51 31.84 -18.52
C LEU A 65 17.32 32.69 -19.53
N THR A 66 16.87 32.78 -20.78
CA THR A 66 17.46 33.72 -21.75
C THR A 66 17.26 35.16 -21.31
N TYR A 67 16.10 35.49 -20.72
CA TYR A 67 15.79 36.83 -20.23
C TYR A 67 16.24 37.07 -18.78
N ALA A 68 16.31 36.00 -17.97
CA ALA A 68 16.71 36.10 -16.57
C ALA A 68 17.67 34.93 -16.21
N PRO A 69 18.96 35.00 -16.62
CA PRO A 69 19.91 33.89 -16.44
C PRO A 69 20.22 33.57 -14.97
N ASP A 70 20.11 34.53 -14.08
CA ASP A 70 20.37 34.34 -12.62
C ASP A 70 19.07 34.02 -11.83
N PHE A 71 17.99 33.65 -12.51
CA PHE A 71 16.74 33.36 -11.84
C PHE A 71 16.74 31.92 -11.30
N ALA A 72 17.08 31.76 -10.01
CA ALA A 72 17.20 30.45 -9.35
C ALA A 72 16.00 29.55 -9.60
N PHE A 73 14.77 30.08 -9.51
CA PHE A 73 13.56 29.30 -9.75
C PHE A 73 13.45 28.79 -11.20
N GLY A 74 14.00 29.52 -12.18
CA GLY A 74 14.07 29.09 -13.58
C GLY A 74 14.93 27.83 -13.73
N HIS A 75 16.14 27.82 -13.14
CA HIS A 75 17.01 26.65 -13.12
C HIS A 75 16.35 25.46 -12.38
N TYR A 76 15.64 25.71 -11.28
CA TYR A 76 14.88 24.67 -10.57
C TYR A 76 13.82 24.03 -11.48
N ILE A 77 12.98 24.81 -12.15
CA ILE A 77 11.93 24.30 -13.05
C ILE A 77 12.54 23.53 -14.22
N ARG A 78 13.63 24.07 -14.81
CA ARG A 78 14.40 23.36 -15.84
C ARG A 78 14.89 22.00 -15.37
N GLY A 79 15.48 21.93 -14.19
CA GLY A 79 15.96 20.69 -13.58
C GLY A 79 14.84 19.70 -13.28
N VAL A 80 13.68 20.15 -12.82
CA VAL A 80 12.49 19.29 -12.63
C VAL A 80 12.02 18.73 -13.98
N ALA A 81 12.00 19.52 -15.05
CA ALA A 81 11.63 19.07 -16.39
C ALA A 81 12.64 18.04 -16.95
N LEU A 82 13.95 18.28 -16.78
CA LEU A 82 15.01 17.37 -17.18
C LEU A 82 14.93 16.02 -16.45
N ARG A 83 14.65 16.04 -15.13
CA ARG A 83 14.39 14.83 -14.36
C ARG A 83 13.20 14.03 -14.92
N ARG A 84 12.10 14.71 -15.24
CA ARG A 84 10.91 14.09 -15.86
C ARG A 84 11.20 13.49 -17.24
N GLN A 85 12.13 14.09 -17.98
CA GLN A 85 12.59 13.59 -19.28
C GLN A 85 13.58 12.41 -19.19
N GLY A 86 14.00 12.04 -17.96
CA GLY A 86 14.98 10.97 -17.76
C GLY A 86 16.42 11.39 -18.04
N ARG A 87 16.76 12.68 -17.86
CA ARG A 87 18.11 13.25 -18.00
C ARG A 87 18.69 13.64 -16.63
N PRO A 88 19.06 12.66 -15.80
CA PRO A 88 19.45 12.92 -14.40
C PRO A 88 20.69 13.78 -14.25
N HIS A 89 21.68 13.64 -15.16
CA HIS A 89 22.92 14.42 -15.11
C HIS A 89 22.68 15.91 -15.34
N ASP A 90 21.87 16.23 -16.35
CA ASP A 90 21.54 17.62 -16.66
C ASP A 90 20.60 18.23 -15.57
N ALA A 91 19.74 17.39 -15.02
CA ALA A 91 18.87 17.79 -13.90
C ALA A 91 19.71 18.12 -12.65
N GLU A 92 20.71 17.30 -12.32
CA GLU A 92 21.62 17.53 -11.18
C GLU A 92 22.41 18.84 -11.35
N GLU A 93 22.90 19.13 -12.57
CA GLU A 93 23.59 20.36 -12.86
C GLU A 93 22.67 21.60 -12.68
N ALA A 94 21.43 21.52 -13.15
CA ALA A 94 20.43 22.57 -12.93
C ALA A 94 20.12 22.78 -11.45
N MET A 95 20.01 21.71 -10.64
CA MET A 95 19.83 21.80 -9.19
C MET A 95 21.03 22.44 -8.50
N ARG A 96 22.24 22.09 -8.92
CA ARG A 96 23.48 22.69 -8.39
C ARG A 96 23.53 24.20 -8.67
N GLU A 97 23.15 24.61 -9.87
CA GLU A 97 23.08 26.02 -10.22
C GLU A 97 21.99 26.76 -9.40
N THR A 98 20.84 26.11 -9.20
CA THR A 98 19.80 26.67 -8.32
C THR A 98 20.33 26.89 -6.89
N ILE A 99 21.05 25.91 -6.32
CA ILE A 99 21.63 26.00 -4.98
C ILE A 99 22.69 27.09 -4.91
N ARG A 100 23.47 27.29 -5.99
CA ARG A 100 24.47 28.36 -6.07
C ARG A 100 23.82 29.75 -6.02
N LEU A 101 22.70 29.92 -6.74
CA LEU A 101 21.97 31.18 -6.83
C LEU A 101 21.11 31.47 -5.58
N ASP A 102 20.49 30.43 -5.01
CA ASP A 102 19.71 30.53 -3.77
C ASP A 102 20.06 29.36 -2.82
N PRO A 103 21.05 29.53 -1.94
CA PRO A 103 21.50 28.51 -1.00
C PRO A 103 20.46 28.15 0.09
N HIS A 104 19.48 29.01 0.33
CA HIS A 104 18.44 28.81 1.35
C HIS A 104 17.19 28.13 0.81
N TYR A 105 17.11 27.93 -0.48
CA TYR A 105 15.98 27.21 -1.09
C TYR A 105 16.12 25.70 -0.88
N TRP A 106 15.22 25.11 -0.10
CA TRP A 106 15.26 23.69 0.29
C TRP A 106 15.01 22.72 -0.87
N ALA A 107 14.08 23.10 -1.79
CA ALA A 107 13.55 22.18 -2.81
C ALA A 107 14.61 21.61 -3.79
N PRO A 108 15.58 22.41 -4.32
CA PRO A 108 16.61 21.84 -5.20
C PRO A 108 17.50 20.83 -4.48
N ARG A 109 17.75 21.00 -3.16
CA ARG A 109 18.52 20.02 -2.37
C ARG A 109 17.78 18.69 -2.24
N ALA A 110 16.47 18.72 -1.99
CA ALA A 110 15.64 17.52 -1.94
C ALA A 110 15.62 16.77 -3.29
N VAL A 111 15.49 17.52 -4.40
CA VAL A 111 15.53 16.94 -5.76
C VAL A 111 16.93 16.40 -6.07
N ARG A 112 18.00 17.14 -5.74
CA ARG A 112 19.39 16.72 -5.94
C ARG A 112 19.68 15.43 -5.16
N ALA A 113 19.27 15.35 -3.90
CA ALA A 113 19.37 14.14 -3.09
C ALA A 113 18.77 12.91 -3.82
N GLU A 114 17.57 13.04 -4.35
CA GLU A 114 16.91 11.96 -5.11
C GLU A 114 17.61 11.61 -6.43
N LEU A 115 18.38 12.53 -7.02
CA LEU A 115 19.14 12.30 -8.25
C LEU A 115 20.47 11.57 -8.01
N MET A 116 21.08 11.68 -6.82
CA MET A 116 22.40 11.12 -6.51
C MET A 116 22.58 9.65 -6.91
N PRO A 117 21.64 8.73 -6.66
CA PRO A 117 21.78 7.34 -7.08
C PRO A 117 21.89 7.12 -8.60
N PHE A 118 21.47 8.11 -9.40
CA PHE A 118 21.45 8.04 -10.88
C PHE A 118 22.61 8.76 -11.54
N VAL A 119 23.38 9.57 -10.79
CA VAL A 119 24.51 10.37 -11.29
C VAL A 119 25.85 9.99 -10.63
N ARG A 120 25.91 8.83 -10.04
CA ARG A 120 27.01 8.30 -9.24
C ARG A 120 28.35 8.17 -10.01
N ASP A 121 28.31 8.07 -11.33
CA ASP A 121 29.48 8.08 -12.21
C ASP A 121 30.26 9.41 -12.18
N ARG A 122 29.67 10.50 -11.72
CA ARG A 122 30.31 11.81 -11.52
C ARG A 122 31.09 11.93 -10.19
N PHE A 123 30.96 10.93 -9.29
CA PHE A 123 31.59 11.04 -7.96
C PHE A 123 32.90 10.25 -7.88
N PRO A 124 33.99 10.92 -7.46
CA PRO A 124 35.23 10.22 -7.08
C PRO A 124 34.95 9.34 -5.83
N GLY A 125 34.93 8.03 -5.98
CA GLY A 125 34.53 7.10 -4.93
C GLY A 125 33.25 6.32 -5.26
N GLY A 126 32.62 6.61 -6.42
CA GLY A 126 31.51 5.85 -6.96
C GLY A 126 30.24 5.89 -6.15
N ASP A 127 29.52 4.79 -6.12
CA ASP A 127 28.18 4.65 -5.54
C ASP A 127 28.11 5.06 -4.07
N ALA A 128 29.10 4.71 -3.25
CA ALA A 128 29.11 4.99 -1.83
C ALA A 128 29.19 6.50 -1.53
N ALA A 129 30.04 7.23 -2.26
CA ALA A 129 30.18 8.68 -2.08
C ALA A 129 28.91 9.43 -2.50
N ALA A 130 28.33 9.06 -3.66
CA ALA A 130 27.09 9.65 -4.15
C ALA A 130 25.92 9.45 -3.16
N VAL A 131 25.82 8.27 -2.57
CA VAL A 131 24.78 7.92 -1.60
C VAL A 131 24.93 8.68 -0.29
N VAL A 132 26.16 8.85 0.21
CA VAL A 132 26.46 9.64 1.42
C VAL A 132 26.15 11.12 1.17
N GLU A 133 26.57 11.68 0.03
CA GLU A 133 26.29 13.06 -0.33
C GLU A 133 24.78 13.30 -0.50
N GLY A 134 24.07 12.35 -1.13
CA GLY A 134 22.61 12.42 -1.24
C GLY A 134 21.90 12.48 0.11
N LEU A 135 22.38 11.69 1.09
CA LEU A 135 21.84 11.76 2.44
C LEU A 135 22.11 13.12 3.12
N ALA A 136 23.30 13.68 2.95
CA ALA A 136 23.65 14.99 3.47
C ALA A 136 22.79 16.11 2.85
N GLU A 137 22.55 16.07 1.53
CA GLU A 137 21.65 17.00 0.85
C GLU A 137 20.20 16.87 1.33
N ALA A 138 19.72 15.66 1.57
CA ALA A 138 18.38 15.45 2.11
C ALA A 138 18.24 15.99 3.55
N GLN A 139 19.24 15.80 4.39
CA GLN A 139 19.27 16.37 5.75
C GLN A 139 19.30 17.91 5.72
N GLU A 140 20.07 18.49 4.81
CA GLU A 140 20.11 19.94 4.66
C GLU A 140 18.79 20.50 4.10
N ALA A 141 18.10 19.76 3.18
CA ALA A 141 16.77 20.13 2.73
C ALA A 141 15.77 20.20 3.88
N VAL A 142 15.79 19.22 4.79
CA VAL A 142 14.96 19.21 5.99
C VAL A 142 15.31 20.36 6.94
N ARG A 143 16.60 20.68 7.10
CA ARG A 143 17.03 21.80 7.94
C ARG A 143 16.52 23.15 7.44
N LEU A 144 16.48 23.33 6.10
CA LEU A 144 16.01 24.55 5.46
C LEU A 144 14.48 24.63 5.36
N GLY A 145 13.81 23.47 5.20
CA GLY A 145 12.36 23.37 5.10
C GLY A 145 11.78 22.31 6.04
N PRO A 146 11.78 22.54 7.38
CA PRO A 146 11.35 21.54 8.35
C PRO A 146 9.85 21.21 8.31
N ASP A 147 9.02 22.11 7.76
CA ASP A 147 7.57 21.90 7.61
C ASP A 147 7.18 21.46 6.19
N GLU A 148 8.16 21.13 5.36
CA GLU A 148 7.96 20.73 3.96
C GLU A 148 7.94 19.21 3.81
N PRO A 149 6.80 18.58 3.48
CA PRO A 149 6.69 17.12 3.38
C PRO A 149 7.70 16.52 2.40
N ARG A 150 7.95 17.21 1.27
CA ARG A 150 8.89 16.71 0.25
C ARG A 150 10.33 16.62 0.71
N ALA A 151 10.77 17.49 1.64
CA ALA A 151 12.09 17.40 2.22
C ALA A 151 12.24 16.11 3.06
N TRP A 152 11.24 15.81 3.88
CA TRP A 152 11.19 14.58 4.67
C TRP A 152 11.03 13.33 3.83
N GLU A 153 10.27 13.38 2.73
CA GLU A 153 10.17 12.27 1.77
C GLU A 153 11.53 11.95 1.13
N ALA A 154 12.29 12.98 0.74
CA ALA A 154 13.65 12.80 0.23
C ALA A 154 14.54 12.18 1.30
N LEU A 155 14.51 12.68 2.54
CA LEU A 155 15.27 12.11 3.64
C LEU A 155 14.90 10.65 3.90
N TYR A 156 13.61 10.31 3.94
CA TYR A 156 13.16 8.93 4.09
C TYR A 156 13.74 8.00 3.02
N LYS A 157 13.64 8.39 1.74
CA LYS A 157 14.14 7.60 0.62
C LYS A 157 15.64 7.36 0.73
N LEU A 158 16.40 8.41 1.01
CA LEU A 158 17.87 8.34 1.12
C LEU A 158 18.30 7.58 2.39
N ALA A 159 17.61 7.77 3.50
CA ALA A 159 17.86 7.02 4.74
C ALA A 159 17.65 5.51 4.53
N ARG A 160 16.56 5.11 3.86
CA ARG A 160 16.31 3.71 3.47
C ARG A 160 17.41 3.16 2.56
N PHE A 161 17.83 3.92 1.57
CA PHE A 161 18.89 3.53 0.65
C PHE A 161 20.25 3.39 1.34
N ASN A 162 20.51 4.19 2.38
CA ASN A 162 21.74 4.19 3.19
C ASN A 162 21.68 3.24 4.41
N TRP A 163 20.66 2.40 4.56
CA TRP A 163 20.48 1.51 5.70
C TRP A 163 20.48 2.27 7.06
N ARG A 164 19.86 3.45 7.09
CA ARG A 164 19.70 4.29 8.28
C ARG A 164 18.24 4.27 8.74
N PRO A 165 17.79 3.18 9.41
CA PRO A 165 16.41 3.08 9.87
C PRO A 165 16.04 4.18 10.88
N ASP A 166 16.99 4.64 11.70
CA ASP A 166 16.83 5.73 12.63
C ASP A 166 16.32 7.02 11.97
N LEU A 167 16.92 7.41 10.85
CA LEU A 167 16.52 8.58 10.08
C LEU A 167 15.23 8.34 9.27
N ALA A 168 15.02 7.12 8.78
CA ALA A 168 13.80 6.77 8.09
C ALA A 168 12.58 6.85 9.01
N ASP A 169 12.67 6.28 10.22
CA ASP A 169 11.62 6.32 11.24
C ASP A 169 11.31 7.76 11.69
N GLU A 170 12.36 8.58 11.86
CA GLU A 170 12.18 10.00 12.17
C GLU A 170 11.44 10.72 11.04
N ALA A 171 11.83 10.49 9.80
CA ALA A 171 11.18 11.10 8.63
C ALA A 171 9.68 10.71 8.55
N VAL A 172 9.34 9.44 8.80
CA VAL A 172 7.94 8.98 8.84
C VAL A 172 7.16 9.68 9.95
N ARG A 173 7.74 9.80 11.17
CA ARG A 173 7.09 10.50 12.29
C ARG A 173 6.80 11.96 11.96
N GLN A 174 7.77 12.66 11.37
CA GLN A 174 7.62 14.07 11.00
C GLN A 174 6.63 14.26 9.86
N LEU A 175 6.64 13.38 8.84
CA LEU A 175 5.66 13.39 7.76
C LEU A 175 4.24 13.25 8.31
N LEU A 176 3.99 12.29 9.21
CA LEU A 176 2.67 12.12 9.83
C LEU A 176 2.26 13.31 10.71
N ARG A 177 3.23 14.03 11.30
CA ARG A 177 2.97 15.26 12.07
C ARG A 177 2.54 16.41 11.17
N ILE A 178 3.20 16.58 10.01
CA ILE A 178 2.94 17.67 9.05
C ILE A 178 1.67 17.37 8.24
N ASP A 179 1.59 16.15 7.69
CA ASP A 179 0.47 15.67 6.88
C ASP A 179 0.06 14.25 7.31
N PRO A 180 -0.95 14.13 8.17
CA PRO A 180 -1.46 12.82 8.61
C PRO A 180 -2.03 11.94 7.48
N THR A 181 -2.25 12.52 6.30
CA THR A 181 -2.75 11.80 5.11
C THR A 181 -1.65 11.47 4.10
N ASN A 182 -0.40 11.84 4.38
CA ASN A 182 0.72 11.56 3.50
C ASN A 182 0.82 10.06 3.20
N THR A 183 0.62 9.71 1.93
CA THR A 183 0.52 8.32 1.49
C THR A 183 1.77 7.50 1.82
N LEU A 184 2.97 8.07 1.66
CA LEU A 184 4.23 7.39 1.97
C LEU A 184 4.31 7.05 3.46
N ALA A 185 4.05 8.04 4.33
CA ALA A 185 4.18 7.87 5.76
C ALA A 185 3.11 6.93 6.35
N VAL A 186 1.84 7.10 5.93
CA VAL A 186 0.74 6.23 6.36
C VAL A 186 1.01 4.78 5.98
N THR A 187 1.45 4.54 4.73
CA THR A 187 1.68 3.18 4.25
C THR A 187 2.87 2.54 4.95
N THR A 188 3.98 3.26 5.09
CA THR A 188 5.17 2.74 5.78
C THR A 188 4.86 2.40 7.24
N ALA A 189 4.25 3.31 7.97
CA ALA A 189 3.88 3.07 9.38
C ALA A 189 2.89 1.90 9.52
N THR A 190 1.95 1.76 8.58
CA THR A 190 0.99 0.65 8.57
C THR A 190 1.67 -0.69 8.31
N GLU A 191 2.60 -0.75 7.35
CA GLU A 191 3.35 -1.96 7.03
C GLU A 191 4.26 -2.38 8.19
N GLU A 192 4.98 -1.45 8.79
CA GLU A 192 5.85 -1.69 9.95
C GLU A 192 5.05 -2.23 11.15
N GLU A 193 3.90 -1.63 11.46
CA GLU A 193 3.05 -2.08 12.56
C GLU A 193 2.45 -3.46 12.27
N ALA A 194 2.03 -3.71 11.02
CA ALA A 194 1.50 -5.00 10.60
C ALA A 194 2.55 -6.12 10.59
N ALA A 195 3.84 -5.77 10.38
CA ALA A 195 4.95 -6.72 10.35
C ALA A 195 5.52 -7.06 11.74
N LYS A 196 5.11 -6.38 12.80
CA LYS A 196 5.61 -6.63 14.16
C LYS A 196 5.36 -8.08 14.60
N PRO A 197 6.35 -8.72 15.26
CA PRO A 197 6.17 -10.04 15.82
C PRO A 197 4.97 -10.11 16.77
N GLY A 198 4.09 -11.10 16.57
CA GLY A 198 2.88 -11.28 17.38
C GLY A 198 1.63 -10.60 16.82
N THR A 199 1.72 -9.78 15.77
CA THR A 199 0.56 -9.23 15.10
C THR A 199 -0.25 -10.34 14.42
N SER A 200 -1.49 -10.53 14.86
CA SER A 200 -2.38 -11.52 14.23
C SER A 200 -2.83 -11.04 12.84
N VAL A 201 -3.19 -12.00 11.98
CA VAL A 201 -3.70 -11.70 10.63
C VAL A 201 -4.93 -10.76 10.67
N ALA A 202 -5.77 -10.89 11.69
CA ALA A 202 -6.93 -10.01 11.88
C ALA A 202 -6.51 -8.57 12.24
N GLN A 203 -5.52 -8.43 13.13
CA GLN A 203 -4.95 -7.11 13.46
C GLN A 203 -4.27 -6.46 12.26
N ALA A 204 -3.49 -7.23 11.48
CA ALA A 204 -2.89 -6.73 10.25
C ALA A 204 -3.97 -6.24 9.25
N ALA A 205 -5.06 -6.98 9.09
CA ALA A 205 -6.17 -6.56 8.23
C ALA A 205 -6.83 -5.26 8.73
N ASP A 206 -6.98 -5.09 10.04
CA ASP A 206 -7.52 -3.84 10.63
C ASP A 206 -6.57 -2.65 10.44
N LEU A 207 -5.25 -2.87 10.56
CA LEU A 207 -4.23 -1.86 10.29
C LEU A 207 -4.26 -1.42 8.82
N TYR A 208 -4.25 -2.37 7.88
CA TYR A 208 -4.35 -2.06 6.45
C TYR A 208 -5.64 -1.35 6.08
N ALA A 209 -6.77 -1.73 6.69
CA ALA A 209 -8.05 -1.03 6.48
C ALA A 209 -8.01 0.39 7.02
N GLY A 210 -7.37 0.62 8.18
CA GLY A 210 -7.13 1.94 8.76
C GLY A 210 -6.24 2.81 7.89
N GLY A 211 -5.11 2.26 7.44
CA GLY A 211 -4.18 2.94 6.52
C GLY A 211 -4.84 3.32 5.20
N LEU A 212 -5.66 2.43 4.63
CA LEU A 212 -6.40 2.69 3.40
C LEU A 212 -7.49 3.77 3.57
N ALA A 213 -8.05 3.93 4.77
CA ALA A 213 -8.98 5.01 5.06
C ALA A 213 -8.28 6.38 5.10
N ALA A 214 -7.02 6.43 5.58
CA ALA A 214 -6.21 7.64 5.60
C ALA A 214 -5.58 7.95 4.23
N ALA A 215 -5.18 6.92 3.46
CA ALA A 215 -4.57 7.03 2.15
C ALA A 215 -5.32 6.15 1.10
N PRO A 216 -6.49 6.60 0.57
CA PRO A 216 -7.35 5.80 -0.30
C PRO A 216 -6.70 5.36 -1.62
N ASP A 217 -5.74 6.12 -2.10
CA ASP A 217 -5.03 5.90 -3.37
C ASP A 217 -3.88 4.90 -3.26
N ALA A 218 -3.58 4.40 -2.05
CA ALA A 218 -2.54 3.41 -1.80
C ALA A 218 -2.95 2.01 -2.27
N ASN A 219 -2.83 1.75 -3.57
CA ASN A 219 -3.25 0.48 -4.20
C ASN A 219 -2.54 -0.76 -3.63
N TRP A 220 -1.32 -0.62 -3.10
CA TRP A 220 -0.60 -1.73 -2.47
C TRP A 220 -1.16 -2.08 -1.10
N LEU A 221 -1.59 -1.11 -0.26
CA LEU A 221 -2.31 -1.39 0.99
C LEU A 221 -3.60 -2.18 0.74
N ARG A 222 -4.31 -1.87 -0.36
CA ARG A 222 -5.49 -2.64 -0.76
C ARG A 222 -5.14 -4.08 -1.08
N ARG A 223 -4.04 -4.32 -1.80
CA ARG A 223 -3.55 -5.68 -2.10
C ARG A 223 -3.16 -6.45 -0.85
N ASP A 224 -2.50 -5.78 0.11
CA ASP A 224 -2.07 -6.43 1.34
C ASP A 224 -3.23 -6.67 2.31
N LEU A 225 -4.23 -5.78 2.32
CA LEU A 225 -5.52 -6.03 2.97
C LEU A 225 -6.22 -7.26 2.37
N ASP A 226 -6.29 -7.36 1.05
CA ASP A 226 -6.89 -8.52 0.36
C ASP A 226 -6.15 -9.81 0.70
N LYS A 227 -4.81 -9.80 0.74
CA LYS A 227 -3.99 -10.96 1.17
C LYS A 227 -4.24 -11.33 2.63
N ALA A 228 -4.31 -10.34 3.54
CA ALA A 228 -4.58 -10.59 4.95
C ALA A 228 -5.97 -11.19 5.15
N VAL A 229 -6.98 -10.62 4.51
CA VAL A 229 -8.36 -11.13 4.53
C VAL A 229 -8.43 -12.54 3.95
N TYR A 230 -7.77 -12.81 2.83
CA TYR A 230 -7.73 -14.14 2.25
C TYR A 230 -7.07 -15.17 3.17
N ARG A 231 -5.94 -14.82 3.81
CA ARG A 231 -5.29 -15.69 4.83
C ARG A 231 -6.22 -16.01 6.00
N MET A 232 -7.01 -15.04 6.44
CA MET A 232 -8.02 -15.23 7.49
C MET A 232 -9.13 -16.20 7.04
N LEU A 233 -9.63 -16.06 5.81
CA LEU A 233 -10.63 -16.96 5.24
C LEU A 233 -10.11 -18.40 5.09
N ARG A 234 -8.85 -18.57 4.67
CA ARG A 234 -8.21 -19.89 4.64
C ARG A 234 -8.22 -20.59 6.00
N GLY A 235 -8.15 -19.83 7.09
CA GLY A 235 -8.20 -20.38 8.45
C GLY A 235 -9.52 -21.08 8.79
N THR A 236 -10.63 -20.73 8.12
CA THR A 236 -11.94 -21.35 8.36
C THR A 236 -11.99 -22.82 7.96
N ARG A 237 -11.16 -23.26 7.00
CA ARG A 237 -11.04 -24.68 6.60
C ARG A 237 -10.60 -25.56 7.77
N TRP A 238 -9.63 -25.09 8.57
CA TRP A 238 -9.14 -25.84 9.73
C TRP A 238 -10.20 -25.99 10.80
N LEU A 239 -11.05 -24.97 11.00
CA LEU A 239 -12.18 -25.06 11.91
C LEU A 239 -13.21 -26.10 11.44
N ALA A 240 -13.50 -26.12 10.14
CA ALA A 240 -14.40 -27.09 9.53
C ALA A 240 -13.84 -28.52 9.61
N LEU A 241 -12.54 -28.71 9.34
CA LEU A 241 -11.87 -30.01 9.47
C LEU A 241 -11.85 -30.48 10.93
N LEU A 242 -11.63 -29.58 11.89
CA LEU A 242 -11.71 -29.91 13.32
C LEU A 242 -13.11 -30.41 13.69
N CYS A 243 -14.16 -29.74 13.21
CA CYS A 243 -15.55 -30.20 13.41
C CYS A 243 -15.79 -31.57 12.79
N LEU A 244 -15.24 -31.83 11.60
CA LEU A 244 -15.36 -33.12 10.91
C LEU A 244 -14.66 -34.25 11.69
N VAL A 245 -13.43 -34.02 12.17
CA VAL A 245 -12.70 -35.00 13.01
C VAL A 245 -13.46 -35.26 14.30
N MET A 246 -13.97 -34.23 14.99
CA MET A 246 -14.80 -34.39 16.18
C MET A 246 -16.04 -35.23 15.93
N ALA A 247 -16.73 -35.02 14.78
CA ALA A 247 -17.90 -35.83 14.42
C ALA A 247 -17.55 -37.31 14.25
N VAL A 248 -16.42 -37.58 13.60
CA VAL A 248 -15.91 -38.96 13.40
C VAL A 248 -15.61 -39.64 14.71
N VAL A 249 -14.93 -38.97 15.64
CA VAL A 249 -14.57 -39.52 16.97
C VAL A 249 -15.81 -39.78 17.82
N VAL A 250 -16.79 -38.86 17.77
CA VAL A 250 -18.02 -38.98 18.56
C VAL A 250 -18.85 -40.17 18.11
N VAL A 251 -19.01 -40.34 16.79
CA VAL A 251 -19.86 -41.43 16.19
C VAL A 251 -19.10 -42.71 16.02
N ASP A 252 -17.76 -42.72 16.24
CA ASP A 252 -16.91 -43.87 16.01
C ASP A 252 -17.03 -44.44 14.60
N VAL A 253 -16.84 -43.58 13.64
CA VAL A 253 -17.06 -43.86 12.19
C VAL A 253 -16.06 -44.90 11.68
N PHE A 254 -14.83 -44.91 12.21
CA PHE A 254 -13.74 -45.84 11.89
C PHE A 254 -13.28 -46.55 13.15
N PRO A 255 -13.94 -47.64 13.58
CA PRO A 255 -13.51 -48.40 14.74
C PRO A 255 -12.12 -49.00 14.53
N THR A 256 -11.28 -48.96 15.54
CA THR A 256 -9.93 -49.53 15.53
C THR A 256 -9.99 -51.02 15.88
N ASP A 257 -9.18 -51.83 15.20
CA ASP A 257 -9.08 -53.25 15.45
C ASP A 257 -8.65 -53.50 16.91
N GLY A 258 -9.49 -54.22 17.69
CA GLY A 258 -9.24 -54.56 19.09
C GLY A 258 -10.02 -53.78 20.15
N GLU A 259 -10.77 -52.73 19.77
CA GLU A 259 -11.73 -52.04 20.67
C GLU A 259 -13.18 -52.46 20.34
N GLU A 260 -14.03 -52.56 21.36
CA GLU A 260 -15.47 -52.74 21.13
C GLU A 260 -16.05 -51.52 20.44
N ALA A 261 -16.47 -51.69 19.20
CA ALA A 261 -17.06 -50.58 18.41
C ALA A 261 -18.34 -50.06 19.10
N LYS A 262 -18.45 -48.75 19.27
CA LYS A 262 -19.63 -48.10 19.90
C LYS A 262 -20.92 -48.58 19.23
N GLU A 263 -21.92 -48.89 20.03
CA GLU A 263 -23.26 -49.21 19.51
C GLU A 263 -23.88 -48.02 18.82
N LEU A 264 -24.44 -48.27 17.64
CA LEU A 264 -25.22 -47.26 16.89
C LEU A 264 -26.73 -47.54 17.10
N PRO A 265 -27.54 -46.49 17.23
CA PRO A 265 -27.26 -45.05 17.19
C PRO A 265 -26.66 -44.50 18.48
N VAL A 266 -25.69 -43.57 18.35
CA VAL A 266 -25.03 -42.93 19.49
C VAL A 266 -26.05 -42.19 20.38
N HIS A 267 -25.85 -42.21 21.69
CA HIS A 267 -26.72 -41.60 22.70
C HIS A 267 -26.98 -40.09 22.42
N LEU A 268 -28.21 -39.64 22.67
CA LEU A 268 -28.63 -38.24 22.41
C LEU A 268 -27.73 -37.21 23.14
N GLY A 269 -27.35 -37.50 24.40
CA GLY A 269 -26.48 -36.63 25.19
C GLY A 269 -25.11 -36.36 24.52
N THR A 270 -24.49 -37.40 23.97
CA THR A 270 -23.18 -37.31 23.30
C THR A 270 -23.29 -36.49 22.02
N ARG A 271 -24.40 -36.61 21.26
CA ARG A 271 -24.67 -35.80 20.08
C ARG A 271 -24.86 -34.33 20.41
N LEU A 272 -25.65 -34.02 21.44
CA LEU A 272 -25.86 -32.63 21.90
C LEU A 272 -24.55 -31.98 22.35
N TRP A 273 -23.70 -32.76 23.02
CA TRP A 273 -22.35 -32.33 23.42
C TRP A 273 -21.45 -32.02 22.23
N ALA A 274 -21.45 -32.86 21.20
CA ALA A 274 -20.70 -32.63 19.97
C ALA A 274 -21.21 -31.38 19.24
N LEU A 275 -22.52 -31.18 19.17
CA LEU A 275 -23.11 -29.97 18.56
C LEU A 275 -22.73 -28.70 19.32
N ALA A 276 -22.74 -28.73 20.65
CA ALA A 276 -22.31 -27.60 21.47
C ALA A 276 -20.82 -27.26 21.25
N LEU A 277 -19.96 -28.27 21.15
CA LEU A 277 -18.54 -28.09 20.82
C LEU A 277 -18.34 -27.51 19.40
N MET A 278 -19.06 -28.00 18.39
CA MET A 278 -19.01 -27.44 17.04
C MET A 278 -19.47 -25.98 17.01
N ALA A 279 -20.54 -25.64 17.72
CA ALA A 279 -21.02 -24.27 17.86
C ALA A 279 -19.98 -23.39 18.56
N ALA A 280 -19.29 -23.89 19.60
CA ALA A 280 -18.19 -23.20 20.26
C ALA A 280 -16.99 -22.97 19.31
N VAL A 281 -16.58 -23.98 18.54
CA VAL A 281 -15.49 -23.86 17.55
C VAL A 281 -15.79 -22.76 16.53
N TRP A 282 -16.99 -22.72 15.97
CA TRP A 282 -17.38 -21.67 15.02
C TRP A 282 -17.61 -20.31 15.69
N GLY A 283 -18.25 -20.26 16.85
CA GLY A 283 -18.49 -19.05 17.61
C GLY A 283 -17.21 -18.34 18.03
N PHE A 284 -16.26 -19.08 18.63
CA PHE A 284 -14.98 -18.50 19.05
C PHE A 284 -13.96 -18.41 17.91
N GLY A 285 -13.93 -19.39 17.01
CA GLY A 285 -12.93 -19.48 15.95
C GLY A 285 -13.18 -18.53 14.77
N ALA A 286 -14.41 -18.36 14.33
CA ALA A 286 -14.74 -17.54 13.17
C ALA A 286 -15.58 -16.30 13.53
N LEU A 287 -16.74 -16.48 14.18
CA LEU A 287 -17.70 -15.41 14.38
C LEU A 287 -17.13 -14.29 15.27
N ARG A 288 -16.55 -14.66 16.43
CA ARG A 288 -15.95 -13.67 17.34
C ARG A 288 -14.77 -12.93 16.71
N ARG A 289 -13.94 -13.60 15.88
CA ARG A 289 -12.85 -12.95 15.13
C ARG A 289 -13.40 -11.96 14.10
N TYR A 290 -14.44 -12.37 13.36
CA TYR A 290 -15.08 -11.50 12.36
C TYR A 290 -15.74 -10.27 13.01
N GLN A 291 -16.44 -10.45 14.14
CA GLN A 291 -17.12 -9.34 14.84
C GLN A 291 -16.16 -8.31 15.44
N ARG A 292 -14.91 -8.71 15.73
CA ARG A 292 -13.88 -7.81 16.27
C ARG A 292 -13.16 -7.00 15.19
N LEU A 293 -13.34 -7.32 13.91
CA LEU A 293 -12.77 -6.56 12.81
C LEU A 293 -13.45 -5.19 12.70
N ARG A 294 -12.67 -4.15 12.35
CA ARG A 294 -13.22 -2.85 11.99
C ARG A 294 -14.14 -2.96 10.77
N THR A 295 -15.08 -2.02 10.66
CA THR A 295 -16.09 -2.01 9.58
C THR A 295 -15.45 -2.06 8.19
N GLY A 296 -14.30 -1.39 7.98
CA GLY A 296 -13.54 -1.42 6.72
C GLY A 296 -13.08 -2.82 6.34
N ALA A 297 -12.47 -3.56 7.27
CA ALA A 297 -12.04 -4.95 7.04
C ALA A 297 -13.23 -5.89 6.81
N GLN A 298 -14.35 -5.72 7.53
CA GLN A 298 -15.58 -6.50 7.30
C GLN A 298 -16.18 -6.26 5.90
N LEU A 299 -16.19 -5.01 5.43
CA LEU A 299 -16.64 -4.68 4.06
C LEU A 299 -15.72 -5.31 3.01
N THR A 300 -14.41 -5.31 3.25
CA THR A 300 -13.45 -5.95 2.35
C THR A 300 -13.64 -7.46 2.28
N VAL A 301 -13.91 -8.14 3.42
CA VAL A 301 -14.26 -9.58 3.43
C VAL A 301 -15.45 -9.84 2.51
N ARG A 302 -16.53 -9.05 2.64
CA ARG A 302 -17.74 -9.19 1.82
C ARG A 302 -17.46 -8.89 0.33
N ALA A 303 -16.68 -7.84 0.05
CA ALA A 303 -16.32 -7.47 -1.32
C ALA A 303 -15.43 -8.53 -1.99
N LEU A 304 -14.45 -9.08 -1.26
CA LEU A 304 -13.55 -10.11 -1.76
C LEU A 304 -14.31 -11.40 -2.12
N VAL A 305 -15.21 -11.83 -1.23
CA VAL A 305 -16.07 -13.00 -1.47
C VAL A 305 -17.00 -12.78 -2.67
N ARG A 306 -17.45 -11.53 -2.92
CA ARG A 306 -18.30 -11.22 -4.07
C ARG A 306 -17.54 -11.12 -5.39
N ARG A 307 -16.28 -10.67 -5.37
CA ARG A 307 -15.48 -10.40 -6.58
C ARG A 307 -14.72 -11.60 -7.09
N LEU A 308 -14.16 -12.42 -6.20
CA LEU A 308 -13.25 -13.50 -6.55
C LEU A 308 -13.92 -14.88 -6.36
N LEU A 309 -13.72 -15.77 -7.32
CA LEU A 309 -14.23 -17.14 -7.23
C LEU A 309 -13.51 -17.96 -6.15
N TRP A 310 -12.20 -17.79 -6.01
CA TRP A 310 -11.40 -18.62 -5.11
C TRP A 310 -11.76 -18.49 -3.61
N PRO A 311 -11.98 -17.30 -3.03
CA PRO A 311 -12.54 -17.16 -1.68
C PRO A 311 -13.91 -17.82 -1.51
N ARG A 312 -14.77 -17.82 -2.54
CA ARG A 312 -16.06 -18.54 -2.50
C ARG A 312 -15.87 -20.04 -2.42
N VAL A 313 -14.94 -20.59 -3.20
CA VAL A 313 -14.59 -22.02 -3.15
C VAL A 313 -14.10 -22.41 -1.76
N VAL A 314 -13.20 -21.60 -1.17
CA VAL A 314 -12.68 -21.83 0.19
C VAL A 314 -13.78 -21.87 1.23
N LEU A 315 -14.69 -20.88 1.20
CA LEU A 315 -15.84 -20.85 2.11
C LEU A 315 -16.84 -21.98 1.83
N GLY A 316 -17.10 -22.27 0.56
CA GLY A 316 -17.99 -23.37 0.14
C GLY A 316 -17.49 -24.73 0.65
N GLN A 317 -16.19 -24.97 0.56
CA GLN A 317 -15.58 -26.21 1.11
C GLN A 317 -15.67 -26.29 2.63
N ALA A 318 -15.42 -25.17 3.34
CA ALA A 318 -15.56 -25.12 4.79
C ALA A 318 -17.03 -25.37 5.22
N LEU A 319 -17.98 -24.77 4.50
CA LEU A 319 -19.41 -25.00 4.72
C LEU A 319 -19.80 -26.46 4.44
N LEU A 320 -19.33 -27.05 3.32
CA LEU A 320 -19.58 -28.45 2.99
C LEU A 320 -19.06 -29.40 4.07
N ALA A 321 -17.81 -29.22 4.50
CA ALA A 321 -17.23 -30.05 5.57
C ALA A 321 -17.99 -29.91 6.89
N THR A 322 -18.41 -28.69 7.25
CA THR A 322 -19.23 -28.44 8.45
C THR A 322 -20.61 -29.11 8.33
N LEU A 323 -21.24 -29.02 7.15
CA LEU A 323 -22.52 -29.67 6.88
C LEU A 323 -22.39 -31.21 6.98
N CYS A 324 -21.35 -31.79 6.41
CA CYS A 324 -21.04 -33.21 6.55
C CYS A 324 -20.85 -33.60 8.04
N ALA A 325 -20.09 -32.81 8.81
CA ALA A 325 -19.91 -33.04 10.23
C ALA A 325 -21.23 -32.98 11.02
N LEU A 326 -22.08 -31.99 10.70
CA LEU A 326 -23.42 -31.87 11.30
C LEU A 326 -24.30 -33.07 10.97
N LEU A 327 -24.33 -33.53 9.72
CA LEU A 327 -25.11 -34.70 9.30
C LEU A 327 -24.64 -35.97 10.00
N ILE A 328 -23.32 -36.16 10.14
CA ILE A 328 -22.75 -37.32 10.86
C ILE A 328 -23.26 -37.36 12.31
N VAL A 329 -23.36 -36.21 12.98
CA VAL A 329 -23.77 -36.14 14.40
C VAL A 329 -25.28 -36.12 14.58
N LEU A 330 -26.03 -35.37 13.71
CA LEU A 330 -27.49 -35.17 13.87
C LEU A 330 -28.31 -36.43 13.55
N VAL A 331 -27.94 -37.14 12.49
CA VAL A 331 -28.73 -38.30 12.03
C VAL A 331 -28.43 -39.52 12.87
N PRO A 332 -29.45 -40.27 13.38
CA PRO A 332 -29.25 -41.52 14.11
C PRO A 332 -28.94 -42.69 13.19
N TRP A 333 -27.69 -42.73 12.74
CA TRP A 333 -27.21 -43.76 11.81
C TRP A 333 -27.26 -45.14 12.50
N THR A 334 -27.72 -46.12 11.77
CA THR A 334 -27.69 -47.56 12.13
C THR A 334 -26.53 -48.28 11.45
N ASP A 335 -25.95 -47.66 10.41
CA ASP A 335 -24.81 -48.18 9.66
C ASP A 335 -23.72 -47.10 9.55
N ARG A 336 -22.46 -47.54 9.43
CA ARG A 336 -21.28 -46.65 9.33
C ARG A 336 -20.94 -46.21 7.90
N THR A 337 -21.49 -46.86 6.90
CA THR A 337 -21.19 -46.64 5.47
C THR A 337 -21.46 -45.17 5.04
N VAL A 338 -22.62 -44.64 5.42
CA VAL A 338 -23.00 -43.25 5.05
C VAL A 338 -22.16 -42.22 5.79
N PRO A 339 -21.93 -42.32 7.12
CA PRO A 339 -20.97 -41.45 7.83
C PRO A 339 -19.56 -41.47 7.24
N GLN A 340 -19.05 -42.61 6.79
CA GLN A 340 -17.74 -42.75 6.12
C GLN A 340 -17.72 -41.96 4.77
N VAL A 341 -18.75 -42.09 3.95
CA VAL A 341 -18.86 -41.34 2.69
C VAL A 341 -18.91 -39.84 2.98
N LEU A 342 -19.71 -39.38 3.96
CA LEU A 342 -19.78 -37.98 4.34
C LEU A 342 -18.45 -37.44 4.84
N PHE A 343 -17.68 -38.22 5.59
CA PHE A 343 -16.34 -37.85 6.02
C PHE A 343 -15.42 -37.58 4.82
N TRP A 344 -15.32 -38.51 3.87
CA TRP A 344 -14.48 -38.33 2.70
C TRP A 344 -14.95 -37.20 1.81
N LEU A 345 -16.26 -36.99 1.67
CA LEU A 345 -16.83 -35.87 0.94
C LEU A 345 -16.46 -34.51 1.56
N GLY A 346 -16.39 -34.40 2.87
CA GLY A 346 -15.96 -33.20 3.58
C GLY A 346 -14.45 -33.00 3.60
N LEU A 347 -13.67 -34.10 3.65
CA LEU A 347 -12.20 -34.05 3.80
C LEU A 347 -11.48 -33.77 2.48
N VAL A 348 -11.75 -34.57 1.42
CA VAL A 348 -10.97 -34.58 0.18
C VAL A 348 -10.93 -33.21 -0.52
N PRO A 349 -12.04 -32.48 -0.72
CA PRO A 349 -11.99 -31.16 -1.36
C PRO A 349 -11.15 -30.15 -0.58
N ASN A 350 -11.19 -30.20 0.76
CA ASN A 350 -10.39 -29.34 1.61
C ASN A 350 -8.90 -29.63 1.49
N LEU A 351 -8.50 -30.90 1.49
CA LEU A 351 -7.09 -31.30 1.35
C LEU A 351 -6.52 -30.90 -0.02
N LEU A 352 -7.27 -31.16 -1.11
CA LEU A 352 -6.85 -30.80 -2.47
C LEU A 352 -6.64 -29.28 -2.63
N SER A 353 -7.48 -28.47 -2.00
CA SER A 353 -7.31 -27.03 -2.07
C SER A 353 -6.19 -26.50 -1.18
N ILE A 354 -5.89 -27.16 -0.05
CA ILE A 354 -4.73 -26.82 0.81
C ILE A 354 -3.42 -27.09 0.05
N THR A 355 -3.30 -28.21 -0.66
CA THR A 355 -2.11 -28.53 -1.46
C THR A 355 -1.93 -27.57 -2.62
N HIS A 356 -3.02 -27.20 -3.30
CA HIS A 356 -2.98 -26.20 -4.39
C HIS A 356 -2.54 -24.82 -3.91
N ASP A 357 -2.99 -24.38 -2.74
CA ASP A 357 -2.61 -23.10 -2.15
C ASP A 357 -1.13 -23.04 -1.72
N ARG A 358 -0.52 -24.18 -1.33
CA ARG A 358 0.91 -24.26 -0.99
C ARG A 358 1.81 -24.05 -2.22
N ASN A 359 1.34 -24.44 -3.39
CA ASN A 359 2.11 -24.33 -4.64
C ASN A 359 2.03 -22.94 -5.29
N LYS A 360 1.23 -22.01 -4.76
CA LYS A 360 1.05 -20.63 -5.29
C LYS A 360 1.66 -19.54 -4.41
N VAL A 361 2.22 -19.88 -3.25
CA VAL A 361 2.96 -19.00 -2.33
C VAL A 361 4.44 -19.28 -2.48
#